data_43eb4ae1725bc6a9bc50cd85ae981ae5
#
_entry.id   43eb4ae1725bc6a9bc50cd85ae981ae5
#
_cell.length_a   1.000
_cell.length_b   1.000
_cell.length_c   1.000
_cell.angle_alpha   90.00
_cell.angle_beta   90.00
_cell.angle_gamma   90.00
#
_symmetry.space_group_name_H-M   'P 1'
#
loop_
_entity.id
_entity.type
_entity.pdbx_description
1 polymer ?
#
loop_
_entity_poly.entity_id
_entity_poly.type
_entity_poly.pdbx_seq_one_letter_code
_entity_poly.pdbx_strand_id
1 'polypeptide(L)'
;MHKMNGNRYKLVITLKSDLCMGSGYSYAGIIDSDVCYDACGIPYIAARRLKGCLREAAELIGINEEEISDIFGKPGDKEVTGIHIDNAYIDHYEQLRSDFEHLGRDCRQYITTQSMLEQFTTVKAQTKIGKNGVAKDNSLR
;
A
#
# COMPACT_ATOMS: atom_id res chain seq x y z
N MET A 1 -27.81 -14.69 6.96
CA MET A 1 -27.50 -13.64 5.96
C MET A 1 -27.62 -12.27 6.65
N HIS A 2 -26.51 -11.79 7.21
CA HIS A 2 -26.50 -10.50 7.92
C HIS A 2 -26.40 -9.40 6.85
N LYS A 3 -27.47 -8.60 6.72
CA LYS A 3 -27.43 -7.34 5.94
C LYS A 3 -26.50 -6.37 6.68
N MET A 4 -25.32 -6.15 6.13
CA MET A 4 -24.47 -5.03 6.55
C MET A 4 -25.12 -3.74 6.05
N ASN A 5 -25.88 -3.09 6.91
CA ASN A 5 -26.35 -1.71 6.69
C ASN A 5 -25.22 -0.74 7.10
N GLY A 6 -24.13 -0.73 6.36
CA GLY A 6 -23.05 0.21 6.57
C GLY A 6 -23.05 1.30 5.50
N ASN A 7 -22.83 2.55 5.92
CA ASN A 7 -22.58 3.63 4.96
C ASN A 7 -21.27 3.36 4.24
N ARG A 8 -21.26 3.52 2.91
CA ARG A 8 -20.06 3.42 2.09
C ARG A 8 -19.57 4.80 1.73
N TYR A 9 -18.28 5.02 1.89
CA TYR A 9 -17.60 6.27 1.55
C TYR A 9 -16.48 5.99 0.55
N LYS A 10 -16.26 6.91 -0.37
CA LYS A 10 -15.09 6.90 -1.27
C LYS A 10 -14.04 7.86 -0.70
N LEU A 11 -12.87 7.32 -0.36
CA LEU A 11 -11.71 8.11 0.00
C LEU A 11 -10.83 8.30 -1.24
N VAL A 12 -10.52 9.55 -1.57
CA VAL A 12 -9.59 9.90 -2.64
C VAL A 12 -8.29 10.38 -2.02
N ILE A 13 -7.19 9.69 -2.34
CA ILE A 13 -5.85 10.03 -1.85
C ILE A 13 -5.08 10.66 -3.00
N THR A 14 -4.64 11.90 -2.82
CA THR A 14 -3.80 12.60 -3.79
C THR A 14 -2.37 12.65 -3.28
N LEU A 15 -1.46 11.96 -3.98
CA LEU A 15 -0.05 11.98 -3.65
C LEU A 15 0.57 13.34 -4.00
N LYS A 16 1.31 13.93 -3.07
CA LYS A 16 2.07 15.18 -3.26
C LYS A 16 3.56 14.92 -3.44
N SER A 17 4.00 13.70 -3.19
CA SER A 17 5.36 13.22 -3.37
C SER A 17 5.32 11.72 -3.61
N ASP A 18 6.47 11.13 -3.93
CA ASP A 18 6.59 9.68 -4.07
C ASP A 18 6.23 8.97 -2.76
N LEU A 19 5.52 7.87 -2.91
CA LEU A 19 5.06 7.05 -1.79
C LEU A 19 5.67 5.66 -1.88
N CYS A 20 6.25 5.17 -0.78
CA CYS A 20 6.62 3.79 -0.60
C CYS A 20 5.88 3.20 0.60
N MET A 21 4.77 2.55 0.33
CA MET A 21 4.02 1.78 1.34
C MET A 21 4.51 0.33 1.27
N GLY A 22 5.60 0.04 1.97
CA GLY A 22 6.27 -1.26 1.89
C GLY A 22 5.32 -2.45 1.97
N SER A 23 5.49 -3.42 1.06
CA SER A 23 4.74 -4.69 1.05
C SER A 23 5.05 -5.58 2.27
N GLY A 24 6.19 -5.36 2.91
CA GLY A 24 6.77 -6.23 3.92
C GLY A 24 7.70 -7.29 3.32
N TYR A 25 7.82 -7.34 1.99
CA TYR A 25 8.80 -8.17 1.30
C TYR A 25 10.07 -7.38 1.01
N SER A 26 11.19 -8.09 1.01
CA SER A 26 12.49 -7.56 0.57
C SER A 26 13.19 -8.61 -0.28
N TYR A 27 13.93 -8.16 -1.28
CA TYR A 27 14.78 -9.03 -2.08
C TYR A 27 16.21 -8.83 -1.64
N ALA A 28 16.77 -9.83 -0.96
CA ALA A 28 18.08 -9.76 -0.35
C ALA A 28 19.15 -9.24 -1.33
N GLY A 29 19.77 -8.12 -0.99
CA GLY A 29 20.85 -7.51 -1.75
C GLY A 29 20.42 -6.65 -2.95
N ILE A 30 19.11 -6.51 -3.26
CA ILE A 30 18.62 -5.76 -4.42
C ILE A 30 17.57 -4.71 -3.99
N ILE A 31 16.53 -5.13 -3.27
CA ILE A 31 15.45 -4.25 -2.84
C ILE A 31 15.13 -4.51 -1.37
N ASP A 32 15.33 -3.51 -0.52
CA ASP A 32 15.06 -3.60 0.91
C ASP A 32 13.58 -3.38 1.25
N SER A 33 12.88 -2.63 0.43
CA SER A 33 11.44 -2.37 0.58
C SER A 33 10.79 -2.28 -0.78
N ASP A 34 9.77 -3.11 -0.97
CA ASP A 34 9.02 -3.17 -2.21
C ASP A 34 7.59 -2.69 -2.02
N VAL A 35 6.93 -2.24 -3.09
CA VAL A 35 5.52 -1.85 -3.08
C VAL A 35 4.61 -3.05 -3.29
N CYS A 36 3.36 -2.97 -2.83
CA CYS A 36 2.35 -3.96 -3.20
C CYS A 36 1.90 -3.75 -4.64
N TYR A 37 1.81 -4.82 -5.42
CA TYR A 37 1.25 -4.80 -6.78
C TYR A 37 0.45 -6.08 -7.03
N ASP A 38 -0.46 -6.01 -8.00
CA ASP A 38 -1.30 -7.14 -8.40
C ASP A 38 -0.61 -8.05 -9.45
N ALA A 39 -1.33 -9.06 -9.92
CA ALA A 39 -0.83 -9.99 -10.93
C ALA A 39 -0.50 -9.32 -12.28
N CYS A 40 -1.05 -8.15 -12.55
CA CYS A 40 -0.78 -7.36 -13.75
C CYS A 40 0.41 -6.40 -13.58
N GLY A 41 0.94 -6.23 -12.37
CA GLY A 41 2.00 -5.27 -12.05
C GLY A 41 1.47 -3.88 -11.71
N ILE A 42 0.18 -3.73 -11.44
CA ILE A 42 -0.41 -2.44 -11.08
C ILE A 42 -0.26 -2.25 -9.57
N PRO A 43 0.42 -1.18 -9.11
CA PRO A 43 0.65 -0.96 -7.68
C PRO A 43 -0.61 -0.51 -6.96
N TYR A 44 -0.72 -0.88 -5.68
CA TYR A 44 -1.81 -0.48 -4.80
C TYR A 44 -1.32 -0.27 -3.36
N ILE A 45 -2.09 0.49 -2.58
CA ILE A 45 -1.87 0.61 -1.14
C ILE A 45 -2.71 -0.45 -0.44
N ALA A 46 -2.05 -1.36 0.28
CA ALA A 46 -2.76 -2.41 1.01
C ALA A 46 -3.63 -1.81 2.13
N ALA A 47 -4.90 -2.23 2.20
CA ALA A 47 -5.87 -1.81 3.20
C ALA A 47 -5.33 -1.88 4.63
N ARG A 48 -4.58 -2.93 4.94
CA ARG A 48 -3.97 -3.13 6.26
C ARG A 48 -2.97 -2.03 6.61
N ARG A 49 -2.14 -1.60 5.63
CA ARG A 49 -1.18 -0.50 5.81
C ARG A 49 -1.91 0.83 5.97
N LEU A 50 -2.89 1.08 5.11
CA LEU A 50 -3.68 2.30 5.17
C LEU A 50 -4.41 2.42 6.51
N LYS A 51 -5.05 1.35 6.97
CA LYS A 51 -5.70 1.30 8.29
C LYS A 51 -4.72 1.58 9.43
N GLY A 52 -3.50 1.01 9.38
CA GLY A 52 -2.46 1.25 10.37
C GLY A 52 -2.03 2.71 10.42
N CYS A 53 -1.76 3.33 9.27
CA CYS A 53 -1.39 4.74 9.18
C CYS A 53 -2.50 5.68 9.68
N LEU A 54 -3.76 5.36 9.36
CA LEU A 54 -4.90 6.15 9.84
C LEU A 54 -5.06 6.03 11.36
N ARG A 55 -4.85 4.85 11.93
CA ARG A 55 -4.86 4.64 13.37
C ARG A 55 -3.76 5.45 14.06
N GLU A 56 -2.52 5.35 13.57
CA GLU A 56 -1.38 6.12 14.08
C GLU A 56 -1.63 7.63 13.99
N ALA A 57 -2.20 8.11 12.87
CA ALA A 57 -2.56 9.50 12.72
C ALA A 57 -3.64 9.93 13.73
N ALA A 58 -4.62 9.07 14.03
CA ALA A 58 -5.64 9.33 15.05
C ALA A 58 -5.04 9.45 16.46
N GLU A 59 -4.08 8.60 16.79
CA GLU A 59 -3.32 8.67 18.04
C GLU A 59 -2.53 9.99 18.15
N LEU A 60 -1.84 10.38 17.06
CA LEU A 60 -1.04 11.61 17.01
C LEU A 60 -1.86 12.88 17.17
N ILE A 61 -3.10 12.93 16.68
CA ILE A 61 -4.00 14.08 16.85
C ILE A 61 -4.76 14.07 18.17
N GLY A 62 -4.51 13.07 19.03
CA GLY A 62 -5.03 13.02 20.40
C GLY A 62 -6.43 12.43 20.53
N ILE A 63 -6.90 11.63 19.57
CA ILE A 63 -8.12 10.82 19.74
C ILE A 63 -7.84 9.80 20.85
N ASN A 64 -8.79 9.63 21.78
CA ASN A 64 -8.61 8.70 22.88
C ASN A 64 -8.64 7.23 22.42
N GLU A 65 -8.04 6.34 23.23
CA GLU A 65 -7.85 4.95 22.84
C GLU A 65 -9.16 4.15 22.75
N GLU A 66 -10.20 4.54 23.49
CA GLU A 66 -11.51 3.91 23.41
C GLU A 66 -12.15 4.20 22.05
N GLU A 67 -12.17 5.46 21.62
CA GLU A 67 -12.69 5.86 20.30
C GLU A 67 -11.88 5.23 19.16
N ILE A 68 -10.55 5.17 19.29
CA ILE A 68 -9.68 4.50 18.32
C ILE A 68 -10.03 3.01 18.23
N SER A 69 -10.26 2.37 19.37
CA SER A 69 -10.64 0.96 19.41
C SER A 69 -12.03 0.71 18.80
N ASP A 70 -12.96 1.62 18.99
CA ASP A 70 -14.30 1.55 18.40
C ASP A 70 -14.25 1.74 16.88
N ILE A 71 -13.42 2.66 16.40
CA ILE A 71 -13.29 2.95 14.97
C ILE A 71 -12.48 1.88 14.25
N PHE A 72 -11.33 1.52 14.78
CA PHE A 72 -10.36 0.65 14.09
C PHE A 72 -10.38 -0.81 14.58
N GLY A 73 -11.13 -1.12 15.63
CA GLY A 73 -11.12 -2.42 16.29
C GLY A 73 -9.89 -2.62 17.18
N LYS A 74 -9.94 -3.65 18.02
CA LYS A 74 -8.81 -4.01 18.89
C LYS A 74 -7.87 -5.00 18.20
N PRO A 75 -6.56 -4.92 18.44
CA PRO A 75 -5.63 -5.91 17.94
C PRO A 75 -5.98 -7.31 18.45
N GLY A 76 -6.12 -8.28 17.55
CA GLY A 76 -6.40 -9.68 17.90
C GLY A 76 -7.88 -10.04 18.02
N ASP A 77 -8.82 -9.12 17.91
CA ASP A 77 -10.24 -9.43 17.86
C ASP A 77 -10.58 -10.28 16.64
N LYS A 78 -11.30 -11.37 16.87
CA LYS A 78 -11.79 -12.26 15.81
C LYS A 78 -13.03 -11.70 15.11
N GLU A 79 -13.73 -10.78 15.74
CA GLU A 79 -14.89 -10.12 15.17
C GLU A 79 -14.45 -8.85 14.41
N VAL A 80 -14.98 -8.68 13.22
CA VAL A 80 -14.72 -7.49 12.39
C VAL A 80 -15.53 -6.34 12.98
N THR A 81 -14.95 -5.65 13.96
CA THR A 81 -15.51 -4.44 14.54
C THR A 81 -14.90 -3.20 13.90
N GLY A 82 -15.64 -2.12 13.87
CA GLY A 82 -15.17 -0.84 13.36
C GLY A 82 -15.22 -0.68 11.84
N ILE A 83 -14.38 0.25 11.35
CA ILE A 83 -14.33 0.61 9.93
C ILE A 83 -13.67 -0.50 9.09
N HIS A 84 -14.31 -0.85 7.98
CA HIS A 84 -13.72 -1.66 6.94
C HIS A 84 -13.10 -0.74 5.89
N ILE A 85 -11.83 -0.99 5.56
CA ILE A 85 -11.08 -0.24 4.57
C ILE A 85 -10.64 -1.22 3.49
N ASP A 86 -10.93 -0.88 2.24
CA ASP A 86 -10.44 -1.65 1.09
C ASP A 86 -9.04 -1.18 0.66
N ASN A 87 -8.37 -1.96 -0.19
CA ASN A 87 -7.14 -1.52 -0.83
C ASN A 87 -7.38 -0.23 -1.63
N ALA A 88 -6.42 0.67 -1.62
CA ALA A 88 -6.48 1.87 -2.44
C ALA A 88 -5.72 1.62 -3.75
N TYR A 89 -6.44 1.72 -4.84
CA TYR A 89 -5.94 1.52 -6.19
C TYR A 89 -5.73 2.86 -6.89
N ILE A 90 -4.87 2.87 -7.88
CA ILE A 90 -4.68 4.03 -8.76
C ILE A 90 -5.98 4.32 -9.53
N ASP A 91 -6.11 5.56 -9.99
CA ASP A 91 -7.26 5.93 -10.83
C ASP A 91 -7.29 5.07 -12.11
N HIS A 92 -8.49 4.79 -12.60
CA HIS A 92 -8.72 3.90 -13.76
C HIS A 92 -8.16 2.47 -13.62
N TYR A 93 -7.94 1.97 -12.40
CA TYR A 93 -7.39 0.63 -12.14
C TYR A 93 -8.13 -0.48 -12.90
N GLU A 94 -9.45 -0.52 -12.83
CA GLU A 94 -10.25 -1.58 -13.49
C GLU A 94 -10.08 -1.54 -15.02
N GLN A 95 -9.98 -0.36 -15.61
CA GLN A 95 -9.74 -0.21 -17.04
C GLN A 95 -8.34 -0.70 -17.41
N LEU A 96 -7.31 -0.27 -16.71
CA LEU A 96 -5.93 -0.70 -16.93
C LEU A 96 -5.77 -2.22 -16.80
N ARG A 97 -6.39 -2.80 -15.80
CA ARG A 97 -6.40 -4.25 -15.59
C ARG A 97 -7.09 -4.97 -16.73
N SER A 98 -8.27 -4.50 -17.15
CA SER A 98 -9.01 -5.07 -18.26
C SER A 98 -8.22 -4.99 -19.55
N ASP A 99 -7.62 -3.84 -19.84
CA ASP A 99 -6.78 -3.64 -21.04
C ASP A 99 -5.59 -4.61 -21.04
N PHE A 100 -4.91 -4.77 -19.90
CA PHE A 100 -3.82 -5.73 -19.77
C PHE A 100 -4.28 -7.18 -19.98
N GLU A 101 -5.43 -7.56 -19.42
CA GLU A 101 -5.99 -8.90 -19.57
C GLU A 101 -6.40 -9.19 -21.02
N HIS A 102 -6.84 -8.18 -21.77
CA HIS A 102 -7.21 -8.29 -23.19
C HIS A 102 -6.03 -8.26 -24.16
N LEU A 103 -4.81 -7.94 -23.68
CA LEU A 103 -3.64 -8.02 -24.54
C LEU A 103 -3.46 -9.44 -25.07
N GLY A 104 -3.33 -9.55 -26.40
CA GLY A 104 -3.06 -10.82 -27.07
C GLY A 104 -1.77 -11.47 -26.60
N ARG A 105 -1.63 -12.79 -26.80
CA ARG A 105 -0.44 -13.55 -26.37
C ARG A 105 0.85 -12.97 -26.93
N ASP A 106 0.82 -12.49 -28.16
CA ASP A 106 1.98 -11.90 -28.83
C ASP A 106 2.45 -10.58 -28.18
N CYS A 107 1.52 -9.81 -27.60
CA CYS A 107 1.85 -8.60 -26.86
C CYS A 107 2.35 -8.91 -25.44
N ARG A 108 1.82 -9.94 -24.79
CA ARG A 108 2.20 -10.31 -23.40
C ARG A 108 3.64 -10.76 -23.26
N GLN A 109 4.28 -11.24 -24.30
CA GLN A 109 5.71 -11.55 -24.26
C GLN A 109 6.59 -10.31 -24.11
N TYR A 110 6.08 -9.13 -24.49
CA TYR A 110 6.79 -7.84 -24.38
C TYR A 110 6.34 -7.01 -23.18
N ILE A 111 5.06 -7.16 -22.77
CA ILE A 111 4.50 -6.44 -21.63
C ILE A 111 4.34 -7.43 -20.47
N THR A 112 5.34 -7.46 -19.61
CA THR A 112 5.37 -8.32 -18.43
C THR A 112 4.82 -7.58 -17.19
N THR A 113 4.49 -8.31 -16.13
CA THR A 113 4.14 -7.74 -14.82
C THR A 113 5.20 -6.75 -14.35
N GLN A 114 6.48 -7.08 -14.53
CA GLN A 114 7.58 -6.21 -14.15
C GLN A 114 7.64 -4.93 -14.99
N SER A 115 7.50 -5.02 -16.32
CA SER A 115 7.49 -3.85 -17.18
C SER A 115 6.30 -2.94 -16.94
N MET A 116 5.16 -3.50 -16.53
CA MET A 116 3.99 -2.71 -16.10
C MET A 116 4.27 -1.99 -14.78
N LEU A 117 4.83 -2.68 -13.79
CA LEU A 117 5.17 -2.08 -12.51
C LEU A 117 6.16 -0.91 -12.65
N GLU A 118 7.13 -1.02 -13.54
CA GLU A 118 8.13 0.01 -13.83
C GLU A 118 7.54 1.29 -14.44
N GLN A 119 6.32 1.26 -14.99
CA GLN A 119 5.63 2.47 -15.43
C GLN A 119 5.15 3.34 -14.26
N PHE A 120 4.94 2.76 -13.09
CA PHE A 120 4.37 3.43 -11.91
C PHE A 120 5.39 3.62 -10.80
N THR A 121 6.52 2.93 -10.85
CA THR A 121 7.48 2.87 -9.75
C THR A 121 8.90 3.16 -10.23
N THR A 122 9.71 3.69 -9.32
CA THR A 122 11.14 3.88 -9.54
C THR A 122 11.92 3.34 -8.36
N VAL A 123 13.05 2.72 -8.61
CA VAL A 123 13.98 2.29 -7.57
C VAL A 123 14.76 3.51 -7.07
N LYS A 124 14.71 3.76 -5.76
CA LYS A 124 15.47 4.83 -5.12
C LYS A 124 16.43 4.26 -4.09
N ALA A 125 17.69 4.63 -4.19
CA ALA A 125 18.66 4.35 -3.14
C ALA A 125 18.40 5.25 -1.93
N GLN A 126 18.30 4.64 -0.74
CA GLN A 126 18.17 5.36 0.52
C GLN A 126 19.34 4.99 1.43
N THR A 127 19.82 5.97 2.20
CA THR A 127 20.92 5.77 3.13
C THR A 127 20.40 5.81 4.56
N LYS A 128 20.72 4.81 5.36
CA LYS A 128 20.37 4.79 6.78
C LYS A 128 21.27 5.73 7.54
N ILE A 129 20.67 6.77 8.14
CA ILE A 129 21.39 7.71 8.99
C ILE A 129 21.51 7.12 10.40
N GLY A 130 22.74 7.09 10.94
CA GLY A 130 23.02 6.68 12.31
C GLY A 130 22.57 7.72 13.34
N LYS A 131 22.60 7.38 14.62
CA LYS A 131 22.23 8.28 15.73
C LYS A 131 23.04 9.60 15.75
N ASN A 132 24.21 9.62 15.12
CA ASN A 132 25.11 10.78 15.04
C ASN A 132 24.89 11.62 13.77
N GLY A 133 23.81 11.40 13.00
CA GLY A 133 23.54 12.15 11.78
C GLY A 133 24.43 11.76 10.58
N VAL A 134 25.31 10.77 10.72
CA VAL A 134 26.21 10.29 9.67
C VAL A 134 25.64 9.00 9.06
N ALA A 135 25.84 8.83 7.75
CA ALA A 135 25.48 7.61 7.05
C ALA A 135 26.20 6.40 7.67
N LYS A 136 25.48 5.30 7.94
CA LYS A 136 26.13 4.06 8.37
C LYS A 136 26.85 3.43 7.20
N ASP A 137 28.04 2.91 7.42
CA ASP A 137 28.77 2.08 6.44
C ASP A 137 27.89 0.90 6.00
N ASN A 138 27.88 0.63 4.69
CA ASN A 138 27.03 -0.38 4.05
C ASN A 138 25.50 -0.18 4.23
N SER A 139 25.03 1.06 4.36
CA SER A 139 23.63 1.37 4.56
C SER A 139 22.90 1.90 3.31
N LEU A 140 23.42 1.67 2.11
CA LEU A 140 22.66 1.87 0.87
C LEU A 140 21.47 0.89 0.86
N ARG A 141 20.28 1.44 0.81
CA ARG A 141 19.00 0.70 0.71
C ARG A 141 18.31 1.04 -0.58
#